data_d5ad8d809d3775a6da87244814253497
#
_entry.id   d5ad8d809d3775a6da87244814253497
#
_cell.length_a   1.000
_cell.length_b   1.000
_cell.length_c   1.000
_cell.angle_alpha   90.00
_cell.angle_beta   90.00
_cell.angle_gamma   90.00
#
_symmetry.space_group_name_H-M   'P 1'
#
loop_
_entity.id
_entity.type
_entity.pdbx_description
1 polymer ?
#
loop_
_entity_poly.entity_id
_entity_poly.type
_entity_poly.pdbx_seq_one_letter_code
_entity_poly.pdbx_strand_id
1 'polypeptide(L)'
;MTNKLLTTSNTQLEKFAEIVNGNKPLRKVKADEKLKVGVDLGTSSIVLTVLDAQNRIVYGAYEYDHAVQDGIVVNFMESVNILRRLKEKAEQVLGCELKTACGAIPPKTGEKSAKVVANVIEETGMLCTGIEDEPTAAAKFLRLTNGTVVDIGGGTTGISIFKNDKLIHVIDEATGGFHMTLVLGGRYKVDCKFNPNFWTNLSA
;
A
#
# COMPACT_ATOMS: atom_id res chain seq x y z
N MET A 1 -0.94 11.93 25.01
CA MET A 1 -1.89 11.68 23.90
C MET A 1 -1.35 10.77 22.81
N THR A 2 -0.08 10.84 22.46
CA THR A 2 0.57 10.07 21.38
C THR A 2 0.44 8.56 21.52
N ASN A 3 0.53 8.02 22.72
CA ASN A 3 0.53 6.56 22.95
C ASN A 3 -0.82 5.88 22.62
N LYS A 4 -1.94 6.53 22.86
CA LYS A 4 -3.28 5.97 22.63
C LYS A 4 -3.63 5.88 21.13
N LEU A 5 -3.17 6.84 20.32
CA LEU A 5 -3.40 6.83 18.86
C LEU A 5 -2.59 5.73 18.19
N LEU A 6 -1.30 5.58 18.55
CA LEU A 6 -0.44 4.52 18.03
C LEU A 6 -1.00 3.13 18.39
N THR A 7 -1.47 2.94 19.63
CA THR A 7 -2.11 1.70 20.05
C THR A 7 -3.35 1.39 19.20
N THR A 8 -4.18 2.39 18.92
CA THR A 8 -5.38 2.22 18.10
C THR A 8 -5.02 1.84 16.65
N SER A 9 -4.01 2.48 16.08
CA SER A 9 -3.55 2.19 14.72
C SER A 9 -2.94 0.80 14.62
N ASN A 10 -2.10 0.39 15.59
CA ASN A 10 -1.54 -0.95 15.66
C ASN A 10 -2.62 -2.02 15.74
N THR A 11 -3.64 -1.82 16.60
CA THR A 11 -4.77 -2.76 16.68
C THR A 11 -5.56 -2.87 15.37
N GLN A 12 -5.65 -1.78 14.57
CA GLN A 12 -6.26 -1.87 13.26
C GLN A 12 -5.39 -2.66 12.27
N LEU A 13 -4.07 -2.47 12.30
CA LEU A 13 -3.13 -3.20 11.44
C LEU A 13 -3.09 -4.70 11.80
N GLU A 14 -3.11 -5.04 13.08
CA GLU A 14 -3.21 -6.44 13.53
C GLU A 14 -4.48 -7.11 12.99
N LYS A 15 -5.64 -6.46 13.12
CA LYS A 15 -6.89 -6.95 12.56
C LYS A 15 -6.85 -7.04 11.03
N PHE A 16 -6.18 -6.10 10.36
CA PHE A 16 -5.99 -6.15 8.92
C PHE A 16 -5.17 -7.37 8.51
N ALA A 17 -4.09 -7.66 9.23
CA ALA A 17 -3.25 -8.84 8.98
C ALA A 17 -4.03 -10.16 9.08
N GLU A 18 -5.05 -10.24 9.96
CA GLU A 18 -5.91 -11.42 10.09
C GLU A 18 -6.83 -11.66 8.89
N ILE A 19 -7.19 -10.61 8.16
CA ILE A 19 -8.19 -10.69 7.09
C ILE A 19 -7.61 -10.51 5.69
N VAL A 20 -6.40 -10.03 5.59
CA VAL A 20 -5.78 -9.75 4.29
C VAL A 20 -5.73 -11.03 3.44
N ASN A 21 -6.18 -10.92 2.19
CA ASN A 21 -6.39 -12.05 1.29
C ASN A 21 -7.39 -13.13 1.77
N GLY A 22 -8.08 -12.90 2.88
CA GLY A 22 -9.11 -13.81 3.39
C GLY A 22 -10.38 -13.81 2.55
N ASN A 23 -11.29 -14.72 2.90
CA ASN A 23 -12.59 -14.87 2.24
C ASN A 23 -13.74 -14.21 3.04
N LYS A 24 -13.39 -13.37 4.03
CA LYS A 24 -14.38 -12.69 4.88
C LYS A 24 -13.89 -11.27 5.17
N PRO A 25 -14.79 -10.27 5.20
CA PRO A 25 -14.46 -8.94 5.67
C PRO A 25 -14.42 -8.91 7.20
N LEU A 26 -13.82 -7.87 7.80
CA LEU A 26 -13.84 -7.66 9.26
C LEU A 26 -15.25 -7.51 9.83
N ARG A 27 -16.17 -7.03 9.00
CA ARG A 27 -17.60 -6.93 9.32
C ARG A 27 -18.44 -7.01 8.04
N LYS A 28 -19.71 -7.31 8.19
CA LYS A 28 -20.64 -7.24 7.07
C LYS A 28 -20.76 -5.82 6.53
N VAL A 29 -20.82 -5.69 5.24
CA VAL A 29 -21.03 -4.43 4.49
C VAL A 29 -22.49 -4.39 4.04
N LYS A 30 -23.10 -3.22 4.10
CA LYS A 30 -24.45 -3.00 3.54
C LYS A 30 -24.33 -2.67 2.05
N ALA A 31 -25.31 -3.04 1.25
CA ALA A 31 -25.27 -2.87 -0.21
C ALA A 31 -25.13 -1.41 -0.67
N ASP A 32 -25.60 -0.45 0.13
CA ASP A 32 -25.55 0.98 -0.14
C ASP A 32 -24.48 1.72 0.66
N GLU A 33 -23.60 0.97 1.32
CA GLU A 33 -22.57 1.57 2.17
C GLU A 33 -21.50 2.27 1.36
N LYS A 34 -21.17 3.52 1.74
CA LYS A 34 -20.04 4.26 1.14
C LYS A 34 -18.72 3.65 1.60
N LEU A 35 -18.05 2.98 0.70
CA LEU A 35 -16.71 2.45 0.90
C LEU A 35 -15.67 3.36 0.25
N LYS A 36 -14.48 3.37 0.83
CA LYS A 36 -13.29 4.05 0.31
C LYS A 36 -12.27 2.99 -0.05
N VAL A 37 -11.70 3.07 -1.24
CA VAL A 37 -10.67 2.13 -1.70
C VAL A 37 -9.34 2.87 -1.79
N GLY A 38 -8.31 2.30 -1.20
CA GLY A 38 -6.91 2.70 -1.37
C GLY A 38 -6.18 1.65 -2.18
N VAL A 39 -5.37 2.10 -3.13
CA VAL A 39 -4.51 1.26 -3.98
C VAL A 39 -3.08 1.72 -3.84
N ASP A 40 -2.19 0.79 -3.56
CA ASP A 40 -0.75 0.99 -3.55
C ASP A 40 -0.13 0.07 -4.61
N LEU A 41 0.57 0.67 -5.59
CA LEU A 41 1.33 -0.04 -6.62
C LEU A 41 2.81 -0.10 -6.20
N GLY A 42 3.10 -0.91 -5.20
CA GLY A 42 4.45 -1.05 -4.64
C GLY A 42 5.39 -1.92 -5.46
N THR A 43 6.70 -1.76 -5.27
CA THR A 43 7.75 -2.54 -5.97
C THR A 43 7.69 -4.04 -5.66
N SER A 44 7.18 -4.43 -4.51
CA SER A 44 7.12 -5.85 -4.09
C SER A 44 5.72 -6.44 -4.17
N SER A 45 4.70 -5.60 -4.12
CA SER A 45 3.29 -6.05 -4.14
C SER A 45 2.36 -4.91 -4.53
N ILE A 46 1.26 -5.27 -5.16
CA ILE A 46 0.12 -4.39 -5.34
C ILE A 46 -0.87 -4.67 -4.22
N VAL A 47 -1.32 -3.62 -3.55
CA VAL A 47 -2.22 -3.70 -2.39
C VAL A 47 -3.51 -2.96 -2.67
N LEU A 48 -4.63 -3.57 -2.31
CA LEU A 48 -5.95 -2.94 -2.30
C LEU A 48 -6.51 -2.99 -0.89
N THR A 49 -6.89 -1.84 -0.34
CA THR A 49 -7.52 -1.70 0.98
C THR A 49 -8.90 -1.11 0.85
N VAL A 50 -9.84 -1.59 1.66
CA VAL A 50 -11.20 -1.08 1.70
C VAL A 50 -11.52 -0.59 3.10
N LEU A 51 -11.93 0.67 3.19
CA LEU A 51 -12.32 1.35 4.42
C LEU A 51 -13.80 1.74 4.37
N ASP A 52 -14.40 1.89 5.54
CA ASP A 52 -15.73 2.51 5.65
C ASP A 52 -15.65 4.06 5.68
N ALA A 53 -16.81 4.70 5.76
CA ALA A 53 -16.92 6.15 5.82
C ALA A 53 -16.19 6.78 7.03
N GLN A 54 -15.99 6.01 8.11
CA GLN A 54 -15.27 6.41 9.33
C GLN A 54 -13.78 6.04 9.29
N ASN A 55 -13.24 5.64 8.13
CA ASN A 55 -11.85 5.21 7.93
C ASN A 55 -11.45 3.96 8.76
N ARG A 56 -12.41 3.08 9.07
CA ARG A 56 -12.11 1.79 9.69
C ARG A 56 -11.90 0.75 8.60
N ILE A 57 -10.91 -0.10 8.79
CA ILE A 57 -10.58 -1.18 7.84
C ILE A 57 -11.76 -2.15 7.76
N VAL A 58 -12.15 -2.52 6.55
CA VAL A 58 -13.21 -3.48 6.26
C VAL A 58 -12.64 -4.72 5.60
N TYR A 59 -11.76 -4.53 4.62
CA TYR A 59 -11.13 -5.62 3.87
C TYR A 59 -9.82 -5.17 3.26
N GLY A 60 -8.98 -6.11 2.85
CA GLY A 60 -7.80 -5.87 2.07
C GLY A 60 -7.31 -7.12 1.37
N ALA A 61 -6.63 -6.89 0.27
CA ALA A 61 -5.97 -7.93 -0.50
C ALA A 61 -4.68 -7.40 -1.10
N TYR A 62 -3.72 -8.28 -1.32
CA TYR A 62 -2.49 -7.97 -2.03
C TYR A 62 -2.03 -9.16 -2.87
N GLU A 63 -1.21 -8.85 -3.86
CA GLU A 63 -0.53 -9.85 -4.68
C GLU A 63 0.92 -9.41 -4.86
N TYR A 64 1.87 -10.32 -4.68
CA TYR A 64 3.28 -10.06 -4.96
C TYR A 64 3.51 -9.93 -6.46
N ASP A 65 4.33 -8.96 -6.85
CA ASP A 65 4.58 -8.67 -8.25
C ASP A 65 5.93 -7.97 -8.48
N HIS A 66 6.30 -7.86 -9.75
CA HIS A 66 7.47 -7.16 -10.26
C HIS A 66 7.12 -6.18 -11.38
N ALA A 67 5.85 -5.80 -11.52
CA ALA A 67 5.39 -4.82 -12.52
C ALA A 67 5.76 -3.37 -12.16
N VAL A 68 6.23 -3.15 -10.93
CA VAL A 68 6.71 -1.85 -10.44
C VAL A 68 8.16 -2.01 -9.98
N GLN A 69 9.03 -1.08 -10.37
CA GLN A 69 10.43 -1.03 -9.94
C GLN A 69 10.76 0.38 -9.45
N ASP A 70 11.29 0.47 -8.23
CA ASP A 70 11.70 1.74 -7.61
C ASP A 70 10.61 2.83 -7.69
N GLY A 71 9.35 2.42 -7.44
CA GLY A 71 8.18 3.31 -7.48
C GLY A 71 7.69 3.68 -8.89
N ILE A 72 8.23 3.05 -9.95
CA ILE A 72 7.84 3.30 -11.33
C ILE A 72 7.14 2.05 -11.91
N VAL A 73 5.94 2.22 -12.46
CA VAL A 73 5.23 1.14 -13.17
C VAL A 73 5.98 0.83 -14.47
N VAL A 74 6.61 -0.33 -14.53
CA VAL A 74 7.38 -0.80 -15.70
C VAL A 74 6.57 -1.77 -16.57
N ASN A 75 5.55 -2.42 -16.01
CA ASN A 75 4.61 -3.26 -16.74
C ASN A 75 3.16 -2.84 -16.44
N PHE A 76 2.66 -1.91 -17.24
CA PHE A 76 1.33 -1.34 -17.08
C PHE A 76 0.22 -2.41 -17.10
N MET A 77 0.23 -3.29 -18.12
CA MET A 77 -0.83 -4.30 -18.28
C MET A 77 -0.84 -5.31 -17.15
N GLU A 78 0.32 -5.70 -16.63
CA GLU A 78 0.39 -6.61 -15.49
C GLU A 78 -0.16 -5.94 -14.23
N SER A 79 0.22 -4.68 -13.97
CA SER A 79 -0.36 -3.91 -12.85
C SER A 79 -1.90 -3.82 -12.93
N VAL A 80 -2.45 -3.57 -14.14
CA VAL A 80 -3.90 -3.56 -14.37
C VAL A 80 -4.51 -4.93 -14.08
N ASN A 81 -3.91 -6.01 -14.56
CA ASN A 81 -4.43 -7.37 -14.40
C ASN A 81 -4.45 -7.78 -12.92
N ILE A 82 -3.38 -7.48 -12.20
CA ILE A 82 -3.30 -7.76 -10.75
C ILE A 82 -4.36 -6.95 -10.00
N LEU A 83 -4.42 -5.64 -10.22
CA LEU A 83 -5.39 -4.80 -9.52
C LEU A 83 -6.85 -5.22 -9.85
N ARG A 84 -7.12 -5.66 -11.09
CA ARG A 84 -8.43 -6.20 -11.47
C ARG A 84 -8.77 -7.46 -10.66
N ARG A 85 -7.84 -8.41 -10.54
CA ARG A 85 -8.03 -9.62 -9.72
C ARG A 85 -8.29 -9.28 -8.25
N LEU A 86 -7.54 -8.33 -7.69
CA LEU A 86 -7.73 -7.88 -6.30
C LEU A 86 -9.09 -7.22 -6.10
N LYS A 87 -9.53 -6.38 -7.06
CA LYS A 87 -10.84 -5.74 -7.05
C LYS A 87 -11.95 -6.78 -7.11
N GLU A 88 -11.91 -7.69 -8.07
CA GLU A 88 -12.91 -8.76 -8.24
C GLU A 88 -13.03 -9.62 -6.97
N LYS A 89 -11.90 -10.00 -6.38
CA LYS A 89 -11.86 -10.72 -5.11
C LYS A 89 -12.50 -9.91 -3.98
N ALA A 90 -12.18 -8.63 -3.86
CA ALA A 90 -12.75 -7.76 -2.85
C ALA A 90 -14.27 -7.62 -3.03
N GLU A 91 -14.75 -7.42 -4.26
CA GLU A 91 -16.17 -7.31 -4.58
C GLU A 91 -16.95 -8.61 -4.25
N GLN A 92 -16.37 -9.77 -4.55
CA GLN A 92 -16.95 -11.06 -4.17
C GLN A 92 -17.09 -11.21 -2.66
N VAL A 93 -16.05 -10.82 -1.90
CA VAL A 93 -16.03 -10.93 -0.43
C VAL A 93 -16.99 -9.93 0.22
N LEU A 94 -17.10 -8.73 -0.33
CA LEU A 94 -17.90 -7.63 0.21
C LEU A 94 -19.37 -7.71 -0.24
N GLY A 95 -19.64 -8.36 -1.36
CA GLY A 95 -20.97 -8.43 -1.97
C GLY A 95 -21.44 -7.11 -2.58
N CYS A 96 -20.53 -6.22 -2.95
CA CYS A 96 -20.84 -4.92 -3.56
C CYS A 96 -19.74 -4.47 -4.53
N GLU A 97 -20.10 -3.61 -5.47
CA GLU A 97 -19.20 -3.04 -6.46
C GLU A 97 -18.32 -1.94 -5.85
N LEU A 98 -17.03 -1.93 -6.21
CA LEU A 98 -16.07 -0.89 -5.87
C LEU A 98 -15.92 0.09 -7.06
N LYS A 99 -16.44 1.30 -6.90
CA LYS A 99 -16.57 2.27 -8.00
C LYS A 99 -15.48 3.33 -8.03
N THR A 100 -14.85 3.61 -6.92
CA THR A 100 -13.85 4.70 -6.80
C THR A 100 -12.67 4.23 -5.99
N ALA A 101 -11.49 4.73 -6.33
CA ALA A 101 -10.27 4.48 -5.55
C ALA A 101 -9.36 5.71 -5.50
N CYS A 102 -8.50 5.76 -4.50
CA CYS A 102 -7.39 6.68 -4.38
C CYS A 102 -6.08 5.89 -4.47
N GLY A 103 -5.12 6.36 -5.26
CA GLY A 103 -3.81 5.71 -5.39
C GLY A 103 -2.79 6.30 -4.43
N ALA A 104 -1.81 5.49 -4.03
CA ALA A 104 -0.61 5.92 -3.33
C ALA A 104 0.60 5.87 -4.27
N ILE A 105 1.54 6.80 -4.10
CA ILE A 105 2.81 6.85 -4.83
C ILE A 105 3.95 7.24 -3.89
N PRO A 106 5.20 6.86 -4.18
CA PRO A 106 6.35 7.38 -3.46
C PRO A 106 6.42 8.92 -3.55
N PRO A 107 6.94 9.58 -2.52
CA PRO A 107 7.06 11.03 -2.53
C PRO A 107 7.99 11.51 -3.65
N LYS A 108 7.77 12.71 -4.18
CA LYS A 108 8.55 13.31 -5.29
C LYS A 108 8.49 12.58 -6.63
N THR A 109 7.63 11.59 -6.80
CA THR A 109 7.55 10.79 -8.04
C THR A 109 7.06 11.58 -9.27
N GLY A 110 6.42 12.73 -9.08
CA GLY A 110 6.00 13.64 -10.14
C GLY A 110 4.68 13.27 -10.84
N GLU A 111 4.16 14.23 -11.61
CA GLU A 111 2.82 14.13 -12.22
C GLU A 111 2.67 12.99 -13.24
N LYS A 112 3.76 12.62 -13.94
CA LYS A 112 3.70 11.55 -14.95
C LYS A 112 3.41 10.20 -14.30
N SER A 113 4.11 9.87 -13.22
CA SER A 113 3.87 8.63 -12.48
C SER A 113 2.51 8.63 -11.81
N ALA A 114 2.07 9.75 -11.24
CA ALA A 114 0.72 9.90 -10.72
C ALA A 114 -0.35 9.59 -11.78
N LYS A 115 -0.18 10.07 -13.01
CA LYS A 115 -1.08 9.75 -14.13
C LYS A 115 -1.07 8.28 -14.50
N VAL A 116 0.10 7.62 -14.49
CA VAL A 116 0.19 6.18 -14.77
C VAL A 116 -0.58 5.38 -13.72
N VAL A 117 -0.41 5.70 -12.44
CA VAL A 117 -1.14 5.04 -11.35
C VAL A 117 -2.65 5.28 -11.47
N ALA A 118 -3.07 6.52 -11.77
CA ALA A 118 -4.48 6.83 -12.01
C ALA A 118 -5.04 5.99 -13.17
N ASN A 119 -4.33 5.90 -14.29
CA ASN A 119 -4.75 5.11 -15.44
C ASN A 119 -4.84 3.60 -15.10
N VAL A 120 -3.90 3.05 -14.32
CA VAL A 120 -4.01 1.65 -13.86
C VAL A 120 -5.29 1.43 -13.07
N ILE A 121 -5.65 2.35 -12.19
CA ILE A 121 -6.92 2.28 -11.42
C ILE A 121 -8.11 2.35 -12.36
N GLU A 122 -8.13 3.29 -13.30
CA GLU A 122 -9.25 3.52 -14.21
C GLU A 122 -9.48 2.37 -15.20
N GLU A 123 -8.42 1.70 -15.64
CA GLU A 123 -8.50 0.49 -16.47
C GLU A 123 -9.15 -0.71 -15.76
N THR A 124 -9.27 -0.68 -14.44
CA THR A 124 -10.04 -1.68 -13.68
C THR A 124 -11.54 -1.35 -13.57
N GLY A 125 -11.98 -0.22 -14.13
CA GLY A 125 -13.35 0.28 -14.05
C GLY A 125 -13.66 1.09 -12.80
N MET A 126 -12.66 1.40 -11.94
CA MET A 126 -12.81 2.33 -10.83
C MET A 126 -12.44 3.74 -11.27
N LEU A 127 -13.17 4.76 -10.83
CA LEU A 127 -12.78 6.15 -10.99
C LEU A 127 -11.66 6.48 -10.01
N CYS A 128 -10.52 6.99 -10.49
CA CYS A 128 -9.47 7.50 -9.65
C CYS A 128 -9.88 8.87 -9.06
N THR A 129 -10.09 8.94 -7.75
CA THR A 129 -10.54 10.16 -7.07
C THR A 129 -9.40 11.03 -6.53
N GLY A 130 -8.18 10.53 -6.59
CA GLY A 130 -6.97 11.24 -6.18
C GLY A 130 -5.77 10.35 -6.06
N ILE A 131 -4.61 10.99 -6.01
CA ILE A 131 -3.33 10.37 -5.74
C ILE A 131 -2.72 11.09 -4.54
N GLU A 132 -2.18 10.32 -3.59
CA GLU A 132 -1.51 10.84 -2.40
C GLU A 132 -0.10 10.22 -2.30
N ASP A 133 0.85 10.91 -1.69
CA ASP A 133 2.12 10.28 -1.36
C ASP A 133 2.00 9.36 -0.12
N GLU A 134 2.73 8.25 -0.14
CA GLU A 134 2.65 7.19 0.88
C GLU A 134 2.91 7.72 2.30
N PRO A 135 3.99 8.49 2.59
CA PRO A 135 4.21 9.03 3.92
C PRO A 135 3.12 10.01 4.38
N THR A 136 2.53 10.79 3.46
CA THR A 136 1.40 11.67 3.77
C THR A 136 0.14 10.87 4.10
N ALA A 137 -0.13 9.80 3.36
CA ALA A 137 -1.22 8.88 3.64
C ALA A 137 -1.05 8.23 5.04
N ALA A 138 0.17 7.78 5.36
CA ALA A 138 0.51 7.23 6.67
C ALA A 138 0.36 8.27 7.79
N ALA A 139 0.83 9.52 7.59
CA ALA A 139 0.68 10.60 8.56
C ALA A 139 -0.81 10.90 8.85
N LYS A 140 -1.65 10.93 7.81
CA LYS A 140 -3.10 11.10 7.93
C LYS A 140 -3.75 9.95 8.71
N PHE A 141 -3.38 8.72 8.40
CA PHE A 141 -3.86 7.53 9.12
C PHE A 141 -3.48 7.55 10.61
N LEU A 142 -2.23 7.91 10.91
CA LEU A 142 -1.69 8.02 12.26
C LEU A 142 -2.13 9.31 12.97
N ARG A 143 -2.81 10.23 12.29
CA ARG A 143 -3.16 11.58 12.78
C ARG A 143 -1.93 12.31 13.33
N LEU A 144 -0.84 12.22 12.61
CA LEU A 144 0.43 12.82 12.98
C LEU A 144 0.42 14.31 12.63
N THR A 145 0.51 15.17 13.63
CA THR A 145 0.57 16.64 13.45
C THR A 145 2.02 17.14 13.42
N ASN A 146 2.88 16.53 14.21
CA ASN A 146 4.31 16.83 14.29
C ASN A 146 5.10 15.52 14.40
N GLY A 147 6.08 15.35 13.56
CA GLY A 147 6.95 14.16 13.58
C GLY A 147 7.48 13.79 12.22
N THR A 148 8.08 12.62 12.16
CA THR A 148 8.65 12.06 10.92
C THR A 148 7.98 10.72 10.63
N VAL A 149 7.60 10.53 9.37
CA VAL A 149 7.21 9.23 8.82
C VAL A 149 8.40 8.70 8.04
N VAL A 150 8.80 7.47 8.31
CA VAL A 150 9.77 6.71 7.54
C VAL A 150 9.03 5.52 6.96
N ASP A 151 8.91 5.49 5.65
CA ASP A 151 8.26 4.43 4.89
C ASP A 151 9.33 3.61 4.16
N ILE A 152 9.52 2.36 4.57
CA ILE A 152 10.50 1.47 3.97
C ILE A 152 9.76 0.44 3.13
N GLY A 153 9.62 0.75 1.85
CA GLY A 153 9.02 -0.12 0.86
C GLY A 153 9.97 -1.21 0.35
N GLY A 154 9.55 -1.94 -0.66
CA GLY A 154 10.40 -2.94 -1.34
C GLY A 154 11.56 -2.32 -2.11
N GLY A 155 11.30 -1.28 -2.90
CA GLY A 155 12.27 -0.61 -3.77
C GLY A 155 12.81 0.71 -3.22
N THR A 156 11.97 1.49 -2.53
CA THR A 156 12.30 2.85 -2.07
C THR A 156 12.15 2.99 -0.57
N THR A 157 12.78 4.05 -0.02
CA THR A 157 12.58 4.53 1.35
C THR A 157 12.20 6.01 1.30
N GLY A 158 10.95 6.30 1.65
CA GLY A 158 10.41 7.64 1.77
C GLY A 158 10.53 8.18 3.20
N ILE A 159 11.02 9.41 3.37
CA ILE A 159 11.07 10.08 4.67
C ILE A 159 10.36 11.42 4.54
N SER A 160 9.34 11.63 5.36
CA SER A 160 8.57 12.88 5.35
C SER A 160 8.45 13.47 6.75
N ILE A 161 8.80 14.74 6.87
CA ILE A 161 8.79 15.49 8.13
C ILE A 161 7.59 16.42 8.14
N PHE A 162 6.77 16.30 9.17
CA PHE A 162 5.56 17.09 9.38
C PHE A 162 5.71 18.04 10.57
N LYS A 163 5.20 19.25 10.42
CA LYS A 163 5.06 20.25 11.48
C LYS A 163 3.75 21.00 11.33
N ASN A 164 2.93 20.99 12.39
CA ASN A 164 1.60 21.60 12.41
C ASN A 164 0.74 21.16 11.22
N ASP A 165 0.61 19.85 11.04
CA ASP A 165 -0.11 19.19 9.95
C ASP A 165 0.42 19.49 8.52
N LYS A 166 1.56 20.16 8.40
CA LYS A 166 2.17 20.51 7.13
C LYS A 166 3.40 19.67 6.88
N LEU A 167 3.49 19.14 5.67
CA LEU A 167 4.71 18.52 5.15
C LEU A 167 5.78 19.63 4.94
N ILE A 168 6.90 19.54 5.66
CA ILE A 168 7.97 20.55 5.60
C ILE A 168 9.22 20.05 4.89
N HIS A 169 9.44 18.74 4.86
CA HIS A 169 10.58 18.16 4.18
C HIS A 169 10.28 16.73 3.73
N VAL A 170 10.82 16.37 2.57
CA VAL A 170 10.68 15.04 1.97
C VAL A 170 12.01 14.58 1.41
N ILE A 171 12.37 13.34 1.70
CA ILE A 171 13.48 12.61 1.08
C ILE A 171 12.89 11.33 0.49
N ASP A 172 13.36 10.95 -0.68
CA ASP A 172 13.06 9.66 -1.29
C ASP A 172 14.36 9.06 -1.82
N GLU A 173 14.66 7.84 -1.39
CA GLU A 173 15.86 7.11 -1.75
C GLU A 173 15.46 5.79 -2.43
N ALA A 174 16.07 5.52 -3.58
CA ALA A 174 15.87 4.27 -4.32
C ALA A 174 16.59 3.09 -3.63
N THR A 175 16.27 2.87 -2.35
CA THR A 175 16.84 1.82 -1.50
C THR A 175 15.76 1.34 -0.54
N GLY A 176 15.30 0.12 -0.70
CA GLY A 176 14.26 -0.50 0.13
C GLY A 176 14.64 -1.90 0.59
N GLY A 177 13.64 -2.63 1.08
CA GLY A 177 13.81 -3.98 1.65
C GLY A 177 14.43 -4.98 0.67
N PHE A 178 14.14 -4.87 -0.64
CA PHE A 178 14.76 -5.72 -1.64
C PHE A 178 16.29 -5.54 -1.72
N HIS A 179 16.77 -4.30 -1.60
CA HIS A 179 18.21 -4.01 -1.60
C HIS A 179 18.89 -4.61 -0.35
N MET A 180 18.22 -4.58 0.81
CA MET A 180 18.72 -5.26 2.02
C MET A 180 18.81 -6.78 1.78
N THR A 181 17.82 -7.36 1.13
CA THR A 181 17.82 -8.78 0.75
C THR A 181 18.98 -9.12 -0.15
N LEU A 182 19.28 -8.30 -1.17
CA LEU A 182 20.42 -8.49 -2.08
C LEU A 182 21.77 -8.46 -1.33
N VAL A 183 21.94 -7.52 -0.41
CA VAL A 183 23.16 -7.41 0.41
C VAL A 183 23.37 -8.67 1.25
N LEU A 184 22.32 -9.15 1.91
CA LEU A 184 22.38 -10.38 2.70
C LEU A 184 22.65 -11.60 1.83
N GLY A 185 21.97 -11.73 0.70
CA GLY A 185 22.19 -12.81 -0.24
C GLY A 185 23.62 -12.86 -0.77
N GLY A 186 24.18 -11.72 -1.14
CA GLY A 186 25.57 -11.61 -1.55
C GLY A 186 26.54 -12.00 -0.42
N ARG A 187 26.26 -11.58 0.82
CA ARG A 187 27.07 -11.94 2.00
C ARG A 187 27.08 -13.45 2.28
N TYR A 188 25.91 -14.07 2.19
CA TYR A 188 25.75 -15.50 2.53
C TYR A 188 25.82 -16.41 1.31
N LYS A 189 26.03 -15.85 0.10
CA LYS A 189 26.09 -16.58 -1.19
C LYS A 189 24.83 -17.44 -1.43
N VAL A 190 23.68 -16.93 -1.09
CA VAL A 190 22.37 -17.54 -1.34
C VAL A 190 21.64 -16.80 -2.45
N ASP A 191 20.89 -17.55 -3.29
CA ASP A 191 20.07 -16.93 -4.33
C ASP A 191 18.93 -16.13 -3.70
N CYS A 192 18.96 -14.82 -3.94
CA CYS A 192 17.98 -13.87 -3.47
C CYS A 192 16.84 -13.63 -4.44
N LYS A 193 16.57 -14.54 -5.36
CA LYS A 193 15.33 -14.48 -6.12
C LYS A 193 14.21 -14.36 -5.13
N PHE A 194 13.32 -13.40 -5.37
CA PHE A 194 12.22 -13.05 -4.48
C PHE A 194 11.52 -14.31 -3.97
N ASN A 195 11.89 -14.73 -2.78
CA ASN A 195 11.28 -15.83 -2.06
C ASN A 195 10.62 -15.20 -0.82
N PRO A 196 9.30 -15.15 -0.72
CA PRO A 196 8.60 -14.60 0.44
C PRO A 196 9.04 -15.28 1.75
N ASN A 197 9.61 -16.48 1.67
CA ASN A 197 10.12 -17.22 2.82
C ASN A 197 11.64 -17.02 3.05
N PHE A 198 12.31 -16.13 2.32
CA PHE A 198 13.75 -15.89 2.46
C PHE A 198 14.12 -15.54 3.91
N TRP A 199 13.37 -14.65 4.53
CA TRP A 199 13.60 -14.20 5.90
C TRP A 199 13.31 -15.26 6.96
N THR A 200 12.34 -16.15 6.73
CA THR A 200 12.02 -17.26 7.63
C THR A 200 13.07 -18.37 7.56
N ASN A 201 13.74 -18.54 6.42
CA ASN A 201 14.78 -19.56 6.24
C ASN A 201 16.16 -19.10 6.75
N LEU A 202 16.38 -17.82 7.02
CA LEU A 202 17.63 -17.32 7.61
C LEU A 202 17.72 -17.53 9.13
N SER A 203 16.64 -17.88 9.80
CA SER A 203 16.56 -18.12 11.26
C SER A 203 16.66 -19.61 11.64
N ALA A 204 16.87 -20.50 10.70
CA ALA A 204 17.15 -21.92 10.88
C ALA A 204 18.63 -22.21 10.66
#